data_f85dff2b26b20d53ce847655ede46ffe
#
_entry.id   f85dff2b26b20d53ce847655ede46ffe
#
_cell.length_a   1.000
_cell.length_b   1.000
_cell.length_c   1.000
_cell.angle_alpha   90.00
_cell.angle_beta   90.00
_cell.angle_gamma   90.00
#
_symmetry.space_group_name_H-M   'P 1'
#
loop_
_entity.id
_entity.type
_entity.pdbx_description
1 polymer ?
#
loop_
_entity_poly.entity_id
_entity_poly.type
_entity_poly.pdbx_seq_one_letter_code
_entity_poly.pdbx_strand_id
1 'polypeptide(L)'
;MMITIIVGGILYDRYHHRLIYYYQGLLTYMPILAIYLLILSFSNIGTPLTVNFIGELLSLTGAIGRSTILGCISAFSVLLSAAYMLKVTNRLTGGIRTPYTALTSDCTYRESLLMIALIIPTLWYGLYPNGIINMIWQGSKLLYIFVITQYNVIGNI
;
A
#
# COMPACT_ATOMS: atom_id res chain seq x y z
N MET A 1 2.78 2.21 0.56
CA MET A 1 4.18 2.66 0.60
C MET A 1 4.56 3.40 1.88
N MET A 2 3.83 4.41 2.37
CA MET A 2 4.16 5.11 3.63
C MET A 2 4.30 4.18 4.85
N ILE A 3 3.53 3.17 4.92
CA ILE A 3 3.35 2.31 6.09
C ILE A 3 4.52 1.34 6.27
N THR A 4 5.07 0.83 5.18
CA THR A 4 6.30 0.04 5.20
C THR A 4 7.50 0.90 5.61
N ILE A 5 7.47 2.20 5.31
CA ILE A 5 8.48 3.17 5.74
C ILE A 5 8.42 3.38 7.26
N ILE A 6 7.21 3.44 7.85
CA ILE A 6 7.05 3.61 9.31
C ILE A 6 7.57 2.39 10.06
N VAL A 7 7.25 1.17 9.59
CA VAL A 7 7.83 -0.07 10.18
C VAL A 7 9.35 -0.07 10.04
N GLY A 8 9.86 0.33 8.87
CA GLY A 8 11.29 0.49 8.65
C GLY A 8 11.93 1.54 9.58
N GLY A 9 11.21 2.62 9.89
CA GLY A 9 11.62 3.64 10.85
C GLY A 9 11.73 3.09 12.28
N ILE A 10 10.70 2.37 12.75
CA ILE A 10 10.70 1.74 14.07
C ILE A 10 11.85 0.74 14.22
N LEU A 11 12.11 -0.05 13.18
CA LEU A 11 13.24 -0.97 13.18
C LEU A 11 14.58 -0.23 13.15
N TYR A 12 14.68 0.85 12.40
CA TYR A 12 15.89 1.67 12.33
C TYR A 12 16.19 2.35 13.65
N ASP A 13 15.20 2.90 14.34
CA ASP A 13 15.38 3.57 15.64
C ASP A 13 15.94 2.61 16.71
N ARG A 14 15.66 1.30 16.57
CA ARG A 14 16.13 0.28 17.53
C ARG A 14 17.47 -0.33 17.18
N TYR A 15 17.73 -0.53 15.88
CA TYR A 15 18.90 -1.30 15.43
C TYR A 15 19.88 -0.48 14.60
N HIS A 16 19.54 0.73 14.18
CA HIS A 16 20.36 1.64 13.36
C HIS A 16 20.83 1.04 12.02
N HIS A 17 20.19 -0.03 11.54
CA HIS A 17 20.45 -0.69 10.26
C HIS A 17 19.25 -0.61 9.34
N ARG A 18 19.51 -0.43 8.02
CA ARG A 18 18.46 -0.39 6.98
C ARG A 18 18.47 -1.62 6.07
N LEU A 19 19.40 -2.54 6.28
CA LEU A 19 19.52 -3.73 5.44
C LEU A 19 18.54 -4.80 5.90
N ILE A 20 17.62 -5.14 5.02
CA ILE A 20 16.57 -6.19 5.23
C ILE A 20 17.21 -7.54 5.60
N TYR A 21 18.45 -7.78 5.18
CA TYR A 21 19.15 -9.04 5.43
C TYR A 21 19.33 -9.34 6.94
N TYR A 22 19.49 -8.32 7.76
CA TYR A 22 19.69 -8.47 9.21
C TYR A 22 18.40 -8.71 9.98
N TYR A 23 17.23 -8.42 9.37
CA TYR A 23 15.92 -8.55 10.00
C TYR A 23 15.25 -9.83 9.51
N GLN A 24 15.38 -10.90 10.25
CA GLN A 24 14.67 -12.16 10.01
C GLN A 24 14.01 -12.63 11.30
N GLY A 25 12.87 -13.35 11.18
CA GLY A 25 12.18 -13.91 12.32
C GLY A 25 11.51 -12.90 13.23
N LEU A 26 11.03 -11.74 12.68
CA LEU A 26 10.30 -10.73 13.45
C LEU A 26 9.18 -11.33 14.29
N LEU A 27 8.53 -12.38 13.81
CA LEU A 27 7.43 -13.07 14.49
C LEU A 27 7.84 -13.65 15.85
N THR A 28 9.11 -13.99 16.04
CA THR A 28 9.61 -14.64 17.26
C THR A 28 9.96 -13.64 18.36
N TYR A 29 10.37 -12.41 18.03
CA TYR A 29 10.82 -11.43 19.02
C TYR A 29 10.01 -10.13 19.07
N MET A 30 9.25 -9.82 18.00
CA MET A 30 8.34 -8.67 17.93
C MET A 30 7.02 -9.06 17.25
N PRO A 31 6.18 -9.90 17.88
CA PRO A 31 4.97 -10.43 17.26
C PRO A 31 3.96 -9.34 16.90
N ILE A 32 3.80 -8.31 17.73
CA ILE A 32 2.84 -7.24 17.48
C ILE A 32 3.25 -6.43 16.23
N LEU A 33 4.52 -6.06 16.12
CA LEU A 33 5.06 -5.38 14.96
C LEU A 33 4.94 -6.23 13.69
N ALA A 34 5.19 -7.54 13.80
CA ALA A 34 5.07 -8.46 12.68
C ALA A 34 3.63 -8.56 12.15
N ILE A 35 2.63 -8.57 13.03
CA ILE A 35 1.21 -8.57 12.66
C ILE A 35 0.85 -7.27 11.93
N TYR A 36 1.27 -6.12 12.44
CA TYR A 36 1.05 -4.86 11.74
C TYR A 36 1.70 -4.86 10.36
N LEU A 37 2.94 -5.32 10.26
CA LEU A 37 3.65 -5.43 8.98
C LEU A 37 2.90 -6.33 8.00
N LEU A 38 2.35 -7.46 8.43
CA LEU A 38 1.54 -8.35 7.60
C LEU A 38 0.28 -7.65 7.08
N ILE A 39 -0.52 -7.05 7.98
CA ILE A 39 -1.75 -6.34 7.60
C ILE A 39 -1.45 -5.24 6.57
N LEU A 40 -0.40 -4.49 6.80
CA LEU A 40 -0.02 -3.37 5.96
C LEU A 40 0.58 -3.79 4.61
N SER A 41 1.30 -4.91 4.59
CA SER A 41 1.80 -5.49 3.33
C SER A 41 0.66 -6.04 2.48
N PHE A 42 -0.33 -6.71 3.07
CA PHE A 42 -1.53 -7.13 2.35
C PHE A 42 -2.34 -5.93 1.83
N SER A 43 -2.45 -4.86 2.62
CA SER A 43 -3.06 -3.62 2.14
C SER A 43 -2.32 -3.02 0.95
N ASN A 44 -0.99 -3.12 0.93
CA ASN A 44 -0.15 -2.59 -0.15
C ASN A 44 -0.18 -3.48 -1.42
N ILE A 45 -0.44 -4.77 -1.27
CA ILE A 45 -0.65 -5.73 -2.37
C ILE A 45 -1.99 -5.48 -3.08
N GLY A 46 -2.90 -4.73 -2.47
CA GLY A 46 -4.24 -4.53 -3.02
C GLY A 46 -5.15 -5.73 -2.77
N THR A 47 -5.14 -6.29 -1.55
CA THR A 47 -6.12 -7.33 -1.21
C THR A 47 -7.54 -6.75 -1.13
N PRO A 48 -8.58 -7.53 -1.46
CA PRO A 48 -9.96 -7.13 -1.24
C PRO A 48 -10.15 -6.59 0.18
N LEU A 49 -10.99 -5.60 0.37
CA LEU A 49 -11.24 -4.85 1.60
C LEU A 49 -10.23 -3.71 1.89
N THR A 50 -9.26 -3.47 1.03
CA THR A 50 -8.33 -2.34 1.18
C THR A 50 -8.58 -1.27 0.13
N VAL A 51 -8.24 -0.01 0.45
CA VAL A 51 -8.38 1.13 -0.49
C VAL A 51 -7.56 0.92 -1.76
N ASN A 52 -6.37 0.33 -1.64
CA ASN A 52 -5.50 0.06 -2.79
C ASN A 52 -6.18 -0.84 -3.83
N PHE A 53 -6.92 -1.86 -3.39
CA PHE A 53 -7.65 -2.75 -4.31
C PHE A 53 -8.57 -1.97 -5.24
N ILE A 54 -9.32 -1.03 -4.70
CA ILE A 54 -10.26 -0.22 -5.48
C ILE A 54 -9.52 0.66 -6.48
N GLY A 55 -8.42 1.28 -6.06
CA GLY A 55 -7.56 2.09 -6.93
C GLY A 55 -6.96 1.29 -8.07
N GLU A 56 -6.43 0.09 -7.79
CA GLU A 56 -5.87 -0.81 -8.79
C GLU A 56 -6.95 -1.32 -9.77
N LEU A 57 -8.12 -1.68 -9.27
CA LEU A 57 -9.24 -2.15 -10.09
C LEU A 57 -9.74 -1.05 -11.03
N LEU A 58 -9.90 0.18 -10.54
CA LEU A 58 -10.31 1.32 -11.37
C LEU A 58 -9.24 1.69 -12.40
N SER A 59 -7.96 1.64 -12.04
CA SER A 59 -6.88 1.93 -12.98
C SER A 59 -6.76 0.86 -14.07
N LEU A 60 -6.93 -0.42 -13.72
CA LEU A 60 -6.94 -1.53 -14.67
C LEU A 60 -8.12 -1.44 -15.63
N THR A 61 -9.33 -1.19 -15.13
CA THR A 61 -10.51 -1.03 -15.99
C THR A 61 -10.36 0.15 -16.94
N GLY A 62 -9.78 1.26 -16.50
CA GLY A 62 -9.45 2.40 -17.35
C GLY A 62 -8.41 2.07 -18.43
N ALA A 63 -7.37 1.31 -18.09
CA ALA A 63 -6.35 0.89 -19.05
C ALA A 63 -6.90 -0.07 -20.12
N ILE A 64 -7.73 -1.04 -19.71
CA ILE A 64 -8.40 -1.99 -20.63
C ILE A 64 -9.37 -1.25 -21.55
N GLY A 65 -10.12 -0.27 -21.05
CA GLY A 65 -11.04 0.54 -21.84
C GLY A 65 -10.34 1.35 -22.94
N ARG A 66 -9.07 1.68 -22.77
CA ARG A 66 -8.28 2.39 -23.80
C ARG A 66 -7.64 1.45 -24.81
N SER A 67 -7.01 0.36 -24.34
CA SER A 67 -6.45 -0.69 -25.19
C SER A 67 -6.20 -1.97 -24.37
N THR A 68 -6.53 -3.11 -24.95
CA THR A 68 -6.34 -4.43 -24.31
C THR A 68 -4.86 -4.72 -24.01
N ILE A 69 -3.95 -4.29 -24.89
CA ILE A 69 -2.51 -4.49 -24.71
C ILE A 69 -2.00 -3.75 -23.47
N LEU A 70 -2.38 -2.48 -23.30
CA LEU A 70 -2.03 -1.70 -22.10
C LEU A 70 -2.63 -2.30 -20.83
N GLY A 71 -3.86 -2.82 -20.93
CA GLY A 71 -4.49 -3.55 -19.84
C GLY A 71 -3.72 -4.80 -19.40
N CYS A 72 -3.22 -5.59 -20.34
CA CYS A 72 -2.39 -6.77 -20.03
C CYS A 72 -1.06 -6.39 -19.38
N ILE A 73 -0.38 -5.35 -19.86
CA ILE A 73 0.88 -4.88 -19.29
C ILE A 73 0.67 -4.35 -17.86
N SER A 74 -0.41 -3.58 -17.63
CA SER A 74 -0.74 -3.06 -16.30
C SER A 74 -1.13 -4.16 -15.33
N ALA A 75 -1.88 -5.18 -15.74
CA ALA A 75 -2.19 -6.34 -14.92
C ALA A 75 -0.92 -7.12 -14.51
N PHE A 76 0.03 -7.28 -15.42
CA PHE A 76 1.30 -7.92 -15.12
C PHE A 76 2.12 -7.14 -14.09
N SER A 77 2.11 -5.80 -14.15
CA SER A 77 2.80 -4.96 -13.15
C SER A 77 2.22 -5.12 -11.74
N VAL A 78 0.89 -5.27 -11.61
CA VAL A 78 0.23 -5.55 -10.33
C VAL A 78 0.65 -6.90 -9.76
N LEU A 79 0.74 -7.94 -10.59
CA LEU A 79 1.22 -9.25 -10.16
C LEU A 79 2.67 -9.22 -9.67
N LEU A 80 3.55 -8.49 -10.36
CA LEU A 80 4.94 -8.33 -9.94
C LEU A 80 5.07 -7.59 -8.60
N SER A 81 4.26 -6.55 -8.39
CA SER A 81 4.26 -5.81 -7.14
C SER A 81 3.81 -6.68 -5.96
N ALA A 82 2.79 -7.52 -6.17
CA ALA A 82 2.32 -8.48 -5.18
C ALA A 82 3.39 -9.53 -4.84
N ALA A 83 4.04 -10.10 -5.84
CA ALA A 83 5.11 -11.08 -5.65
C ALA A 83 6.31 -10.50 -4.88
N TYR A 84 6.70 -9.28 -5.21
CA TYR A 84 7.76 -8.56 -4.51
C TYR A 84 7.41 -8.32 -3.05
N MET A 85 6.21 -7.82 -2.76
CA MET A 85 5.79 -7.54 -1.39
C MET A 85 5.68 -8.80 -0.55
N LEU A 86 5.13 -9.90 -1.08
CA LEU A 86 5.09 -11.18 -0.39
C LEU A 86 6.47 -11.72 -0.07
N LYS A 87 7.43 -11.59 -1.00
CA LYS A 87 8.81 -12.02 -0.78
C LYS A 87 9.47 -11.23 0.36
N VAL A 88 9.27 -9.91 0.38
CA VAL A 88 9.83 -9.03 1.44
C VAL A 88 9.21 -9.36 2.80
N THR A 89 7.89 -9.47 2.87
CA THR A 89 7.20 -9.78 4.14
C THR A 89 7.55 -11.14 4.67
N ASN A 90 7.55 -12.18 3.84
CA ASN A 90 7.95 -13.53 4.26
C ASN A 90 9.40 -13.56 4.77
N ARG A 91 10.30 -12.81 4.16
CA ARG A 91 11.69 -12.73 4.61
C ARG A 91 11.85 -12.03 5.94
N LEU A 92 11.06 -10.98 6.20
CA LEU A 92 11.11 -10.24 7.46
C LEU A 92 10.43 -11.00 8.60
N THR A 93 9.26 -11.57 8.34
CA THR A 93 8.45 -12.23 9.39
C THR A 93 8.92 -13.65 9.69
N GLY A 94 9.32 -14.39 8.65
CA GLY A 94 9.77 -15.78 8.76
C GLY A 94 11.27 -15.90 9.02
N GLY A 95 11.70 -17.12 9.35
CA GLY A 95 13.09 -17.46 9.57
C GLY A 95 13.47 -17.52 11.06
N ILE A 96 14.71 -17.93 11.30
CA ILE A 96 15.30 -18.00 12.63
C ILE A 96 15.86 -16.63 12.98
N ARG A 97 15.75 -16.26 14.24
CA ARG A 97 16.30 -15.01 14.78
C ARG A 97 17.78 -14.89 14.44
N THR A 98 18.18 -13.75 13.88
CA THR A 98 19.58 -13.46 13.62
C THR A 98 20.30 -13.00 14.90
N PRO A 99 21.59 -13.34 15.08
CA PRO A 99 22.34 -12.92 16.26
C PRO A 99 22.51 -11.39 16.38
N TYR A 100 22.26 -10.67 15.29
CA TYR A 100 22.38 -9.20 15.23
C TYR A 100 21.18 -8.46 15.83
N THR A 101 20.03 -9.15 16.02
CA THR A 101 18.86 -8.57 16.66
C THR A 101 18.93 -8.82 18.17
N ALA A 102 19.37 -7.80 18.91
CA ALA A 102 19.40 -7.84 20.38
C ALA A 102 17.99 -8.01 20.97
N LEU A 103 17.92 -8.37 22.26
CA LEU A 103 16.65 -8.42 23.00
C LEU A 103 16.06 -7.00 23.10
N THR A 104 15.16 -6.67 22.20
CA THR A 104 14.41 -5.42 22.24
C THR A 104 12.96 -5.68 22.62
N SER A 105 12.35 -4.69 23.24
CA SER A 105 10.91 -4.71 23.54
C SER A 105 10.11 -4.63 22.24
N ASP A 106 8.93 -5.24 22.22
CA ASP A 106 7.95 -5.12 21.12
C ASP A 106 7.45 -3.68 21.00
N CYS A 107 6.52 -3.41 20.08
CA CYS A 107 5.94 -2.11 19.84
C CYS A 107 5.54 -1.39 21.13
N THR A 108 5.95 -0.13 21.26
CA THR A 108 5.45 0.75 22.32
C THR A 108 4.00 1.15 22.05
N TYR A 109 3.30 1.54 23.12
CA TYR A 109 1.90 1.99 22.98
C TYR A 109 1.73 3.12 21.96
N ARG A 110 2.69 4.04 21.89
CA ARG A 110 2.68 5.16 20.92
C ARG A 110 2.82 4.67 19.47
N GLU A 111 3.71 3.73 19.22
CA GLU A 111 3.93 3.12 17.90
C GLU A 111 2.70 2.33 17.44
N SER A 112 2.11 1.54 18.34
CA SER A 112 0.90 0.77 18.04
C SER A 112 -0.29 1.67 17.74
N LEU A 113 -0.45 2.78 18.45
CA LEU A 113 -1.52 3.76 18.19
C LEU A 113 -1.38 4.39 16.80
N LEU A 114 -0.17 4.74 16.39
CA LEU A 114 0.10 5.23 15.04
C LEU A 114 -0.25 4.20 13.96
N MET A 115 0.10 2.92 14.18
CA MET A 115 -0.23 1.85 13.23
C MET A 115 -1.74 1.65 13.10
N ILE A 116 -2.45 1.61 14.22
CA ILE A 116 -3.91 1.46 14.24
C ILE A 116 -4.59 2.64 13.56
N ALA A 117 -4.14 3.87 13.82
CA ALA A 117 -4.67 5.08 13.20
C ALA A 117 -4.54 5.09 11.68
N LEU A 118 -3.57 4.36 11.12
CA LEU A 118 -3.39 4.20 9.68
C LEU A 118 -4.20 3.01 9.11
N ILE A 119 -4.30 1.92 9.85
CA ILE A 119 -5.01 0.72 9.42
C ILE A 119 -6.52 0.96 9.36
N ILE A 120 -7.09 1.65 10.35
CA ILE A 120 -8.53 1.90 10.40
C ILE A 120 -9.04 2.61 9.13
N PRO A 121 -8.49 3.74 8.67
CA PRO A 121 -8.97 4.40 7.47
C PRO A 121 -8.73 3.56 6.19
N THR A 122 -7.64 2.81 6.11
CA THR A 122 -7.38 1.96 4.93
C THR A 122 -8.41 0.86 4.77
N LEU A 123 -8.86 0.25 5.85
CA LEU A 123 -9.92 -0.75 5.84
C LEU A 123 -11.31 -0.12 5.69
N TRP A 124 -11.55 1.01 6.37
CA TRP A 124 -12.84 1.70 6.29
C TRP A 124 -13.19 2.13 4.86
N TYR A 125 -12.26 2.81 4.20
CA TYR A 125 -12.45 3.23 2.81
C TYR A 125 -12.38 2.08 1.81
N GLY A 126 -11.76 0.96 2.17
CA GLY A 126 -11.81 -0.27 1.39
C GLY A 126 -13.19 -0.93 1.39
N LEU A 127 -13.90 -0.86 2.53
CA LEU A 127 -15.26 -1.39 2.67
C LEU A 127 -16.32 -0.44 2.10
N TYR A 128 -16.14 0.88 2.30
CA TYR A 128 -17.08 1.92 1.88
C TYR A 128 -16.43 2.93 0.93
N PRO A 129 -16.18 2.53 -0.34
CA PRO A 129 -15.46 3.37 -1.30
C PRO A 129 -16.25 4.57 -1.82
N ASN A 130 -17.58 4.60 -1.61
CA ASN A 130 -18.47 5.60 -2.19
C ASN A 130 -18.06 7.04 -1.86
N GLY A 131 -17.53 7.29 -0.66
CA GLY A 131 -17.06 8.62 -0.27
C GLY A 131 -15.92 9.12 -1.16
N ILE A 132 -14.92 8.29 -1.38
CA ILE A 132 -13.76 8.62 -2.23
C ILE A 132 -14.17 8.69 -3.70
N ILE A 133 -14.97 7.73 -4.18
CA ILE A 133 -15.43 7.69 -5.56
C ILE A 133 -16.23 8.95 -5.90
N ASN A 134 -17.13 9.40 -5.03
CA ASN A 134 -17.90 10.62 -5.25
C ASN A 134 -17.01 11.89 -5.32
N MET A 135 -15.99 11.98 -4.49
CA MET A 135 -15.02 13.08 -4.56
C MET A 135 -14.26 13.09 -5.89
N ILE A 136 -13.76 11.93 -6.31
CA ILE A 136 -13.03 11.78 -7.58
C ILE A 136 -13.96 12.09 -8.76
N TRP A 137 -15.21 11.63 -8.71
CA TRP A 137 -16.19 11.85 -9.75
C TRP A 137 -16.51 13.34 -9.95
N GLN A 138 -16.66 14.09 -8.88
CA GLN A 138 -16.87 15.54 -8.94
C GLN A 138 -15.67 16.27 -9.56
N GLY A 139 -14.45 15.93 -9.14
CA GLY A 139 -13.23 16.49 -9.69
C GLY A 139 -13.04 16.15 -11.18
N SER A 140 -13.31 14.90 -11.57
CA SER A 140 -13.19 14.47 -12.98
C SER A 140 -14.21 15.13 -13.90
N LYS A 141 -15.44 15.35 -13.44
CA LYS A 141 -16.46 16.12 -14.20
C LYS A 141 -16.02 17.55 -14.49
N LEU A 142 -15.45 18.24 -13.50
CA LEU A 142 -14.94 19.60 -13.68
C LEU A 142 -13.82 19.65 -14.73
N LEU A 143 -12.86 18.73 -14.66
CA LEU A 143 -11.79 18.63 -15.66
C LEU A 143 -12.33 18.31 -17.06
N TYR A 144 -13.29 17.41 -17.17
CA TYR A 144 -13.91 17.03 -18.43
C TYR A 144 -14.62 18.21 -19.09
N ILE A 145 -15.40 18.98 -18.34
CA ILE A 145 -16.07 20.19 -18.82
C ILE A 145 -15.04 21.22 -19.27
N PHE A 146 -13.99 21.43 -18.48
CA PHE A 146 -12.92 22.39 -18.82
C PHE A 146 -12.22 22.02 -20.13
N VAL A 147 -11.87 20.75 -20.33
CA VAL A 147 -11.21 20.27 -21.56
C VAL A 147 -12.10 20.43 -22.78
N ILE A 148 -13.40 20.09 -22.67
CA ILE A 148 -14.35 20.26 -23.78
C ILE A 148 -14.54 21.74 -24.12
N THR A 149 -14.63 22.60 -23.12
CA THR A 149 -14.79 24.04 -23.35
C THR A 149 -13.58 24.60 -24.09
N GLN A 150 -12.37 24.20 -23.71
CA GLN A 150 -11.14 24.60 -24.42
C GLN A 150 -11.11 24.05 -25.86
N TYR A 151 -11.51 22.81 -26.07
CA TYR A 151 -11.53 22.19 -27.39
C TYR A 151 -12.54 22.90 -28.34
N ASN A 152 -13.71 23.27 -27.84
CA ASN A 152 -14.73 24.00 -28.60
C ASN A 152 -14.31 25.45 -28.93
N VAL A 153 -13.54 26.10 -28.06
CA VAL A 153 -13.00 27.43 -28.32
C VAL A 153 -11.93 27.40 -29.40
N ILE A 154 -11.06 26.38 -29.40
CA ILE A 154 -9.99 26.22 -30.41
C ILE A 154 -10.56 25.72 -31.74
N GLY A 155 -11.60 24.91 -31.74
CA GLY A 155 -12.25 24.40 -32.95
C GLY A 155 -13.15 25.41 -33.69
N ASN A 156 -13.45 26.57 -33.08
CA ASN A 156 -14.21 27.67 -33.67
C ASN A 156 -13.33 28.84 -34.18
N ILE A 157 -12.01 28.69 -34.14
CA ILE A 157 -11.01 29.56 -34.76
C ILE A 157 -10.48 28.90 -36.04
#